data_bad8778fb86c7f6bbbb7ec63634e1179
#
_entry.id   bad8778fb86c7f6bbbb7ec63634e1179
#
_cell.length_a   1.000
_cell.length_b   1.000
_cell.length_c   1.000
_cell.angle_alpha   90.00
_cell.angle_beta   90.00
_cell.angle_gamma   90.00
#
_symmetry.space_group_name_H-M   'P 1'
#
loop_
_entity.id
_entity.type
_entity.pdbx_description
1 polymer ?
#
loop_
_entity_poly.entity_id
_entity_poly.type
_entity_poly.pdbx_seq_one_letter_code
_entity_poly.pdbx_strand_id
1 'polypeptide(L)'
;MKNTVKNVLVTGADSAVGERLIRRLMMDSRVDQILAVTSGKAPLTIAETDRLHTIQVDLRRSRRVHSLLFGPARDLEVNAVIHTAMEQSAAREGSSVHAFNVEALRSIMELSERHPTVRRLVIRSAAEVYQIQRDLPVLVGEQHPINMNPGAPQWVRDRVEADLTACARMGLSPLQIVVLRMAEILSPGTGSQMFDYLSSPVCFRPAGFDPMTNVLTLEDSAAALQKALHQDDQGVFNVPGSDTLPLTACIRKWGRIGIPVPGDIISPLYRLRRRVTGHDFRYGMNRRRFHYSVVLDGSRAEGVLGYIPCHPVDWPVE
;
A
#
# COMPACT_ATOMS: atom_id res chain seq x y z
N MET A 1 -13.74 -25.15 11.73
CA MET A 1 -14.09 -24.03 12.64
C MET A 1 -13.70 -22.75 11.94
N LYS A 2 -14.63 -21.81 11.73
CA LYS A 2 -14.28 -20.49 11.18
C LYS A 2 -13.32 -19.78 12.15
N ASN A 3 -12.16 -19.38 11.66
CA ASN A 3 -11.15 -18.64 12.42
C ASN A 3 -11.71 -17.24 12.70
N THR A 4 -12.34 -17.04 13.82
CA THR A 4 -12.87 -15.71 14.20
C THR A 4 -11.70 -14.85 14.64
N VAL A 5 -11.31 -13.89 13.80
CA VAL A 5 -10.29 -12.91 14.18
C VAL A 5 -10.88 -11.93 15.19
N LYS A 6 -10.23 -11.80 16.32
CA LYS A 6 -10.65 -10.94 17.43
C LYS A 6 -9.58 -9.92 17.84
N ASN A 7 -8.32 -10.34 17.89
CA ASN A 7 -7.23 -9.52 18.39
C ASN A 7 -6.21 -9.29 17.26
N VAL A 8 -6.01 -8.03 16.91
CA VAL A 8 -5.32 -7.62 15.69
C VAL A 8 -4.10 -6.79 16.02
N LEU A 9 -2.94 -7.15 15.46
CA LEU A 9 -1.77 -6.29 15.43
C LEU A 9 -1.71 -5.53 14.10
N VAL A 10 -1.58 -4.21 14.17
CA VAL A 10 -1.44 -3.33 12.99
C VAL A 10 -0.08 -2.67 13.02
N THR A 11 0.79 -2.97 12.05
CA THR A 11 2.07 -2.24 11.88
C THR A 11 1.90 -1.04 10.98
N GLY A 12 2.73 0.00 11.17
CA GLY A 12 2.58 1.26 10.43
C GLY A 12 1.32 2.03 10.84
N ALA A 13 0.92 1.90 12.09
CA ALA A 13 -0.24 2.54 12.68
C ALA A 13 -0.21 4.08 12.57
N ASP A 14 0.99 4.66 12.57
CA ASP A 14 1.26 6.09 12.39
C ASP A 14 1.32 6.54 10.91
N SER A 15 0.96 5.68 9.96
CA SER A 15 0.73 6.04 8.56
C SER A 15 -0.73 6.39 8.31
N ALA A 16 -1.00 7.19 7.25
CA ALA A 16 -2.38 7.54 6.88
C ALA A 16 -3.28 6.30 6.71
N VAL A 17 -2.77 5.24 6.05
CA VAL A 17 -3.50 3.98 5.85
C VAL A 17 -3.70 3.24 7.18
N GLY A 18 -2.65 3.15 8.01
CA GLY A 18 -2.72 2.47 9.31
C GLY A 18 -3.70 3.14 10.25
N GLU A 19 -3.65 4.47 10.35
CA GLU A 19 -4.56 5.23 11.19
C GLU A 19 -6.02 5.09 10.73
N ARG A 20 -6.28 5.18 9.42
CA ARG A 20 -7.62 4.97 8.86
C ARG A 20 -8.14 3.57 9.12
N LEU A 21 -7.27 2.57 8.99
CA LEU A 21 -7.61 1.18 9.32
C LEU A 21 -7.98 1.02 10.80
N ILE A 22 -7.18 1.56 11.71
CA ILE A 22 -7.45 1.48 13.16
C ILE A 22 -8.82 2.09 13.48
N ARG A 23 -9.15 3.26 12.92
CA ARG A 23 -10.49 3.87 13.11
C ARG A 23 -11.61 2.93 12.65
N ARG A 24 -11.44 2.23 11.54
CA ARG A 24 -12.43 1.24 11.07
C ARG A 24 -12.50 0.01 11.98
N LEU A 25 -11.36 -0.52 12.43
CA LEU A 25 -11.32 -1.67 13.33
C LEU A 25 -11.93 -1.36 14.70
N MET A 26 -11.79 -0.13 15.18
CA MET A 26 -12.44 0.33 16.43
C MET A 26 -13.98 0.31 16.32
N MET A 27 -14.53 0.46 15.12
CA MET A 27 -15.98 0.38 14.86
C MET A 27 -16.45 -1.05 14.55
N ASP A 28 -15.52 -1.99 14.36
CA ASP A 28 -15.86 -3.38 14.06
C ASP A 28 -16.09 -4.17 15.35
N SER A 29 -17.34 -4.60 15.57
CA SER A 29 -17.72 -5.37 16.76
C SER A 29 -17.10 -6.77 16.84
N ARG A 30 -16.48 -7.25 15.74
CA ARG A 30 -15.78 -8.54 15.72
C ARG A 30 -14.35 -8.44 16.23
N VAL A 31 -13.80 -7.22 16.34
CA VAL A 31 -12.45 -6.97 16.84
C VAL A 31 -12.52 -6.56 18.31
N ASP A 32 -11.92 -7.36 19.17
CA ASP A 32 -11.91 -7.12 20.62
C ASP A 32 -10.73 -6.24 21.03
N GLN A 33 -9.50 -6.54 20.53
CA GLN A 33 -8.27 -5.83 20.89
C GLN A 33 -7.47 -5.43 19.64
N ILE A 34 -6.84 -4.27 19.69
CA ILE A 34 -5.96 -3.74 18.65
C ILE A 34 -4.61 -3.37 19.27
N LEU A 35 -3.53 -3.99 18.78
CA LEU A 35 -2.16 -3.59 19.10
C LEU A 35 -1.60 -2.77 17.94
N ALA A 36 -1.57 -1.46 18.12
CA ALA A 36 -1.08 -0.49 17.14
C ALA A 36 0.43 -0.31 17.28
N VAL A 37 1.18 -0.67 16.22
CA VAL A 37 2.64 -0.55 16.19
C VAL A 37 3.04 0.66 15.37
N THR A 38 3.68 1.63 16.02
CA THR A 38 4.15 2.88 15.43
C THR A 38 5.66 2.87 15.20
N SER A 39 6.12 3.67 14.26
CA SER A 39 7.55 3.93 14.05
C SER A 39 8.09 5.03 15.00
N GLY A 40 7.20 5.79 15.62
CA GLY A 40 7.52 6.96 16.42
C GLY A 40 7.85 8.21 15.62
N LYS A 41 7.65 8.20 14.29
CA LYS A 41 7.87 9.38 13.45
C LYS A 41 6.76 10.43 13.62
N ALA A 42 5.56 9.98 13.89
CA ALA A 42 4.40 10.83 14.17
C ALA A 42 3.59 10.23 15.34
N PRO A 43 2.97 11.05 16.18
CA PRO A 43 2.04 10.55 17.17
C PRO A 43 0.80 9.97 16.47
N LEU A 44 0.25 8.90 17.03
CA LEU A 44 -1.07 8.42 16.64
C LEU A 44 -2.11 9.44 17.10
N THR A 45 -3.01 9.87 16.22
CA THR A 45 -4.03 10.88 16.56
C THR A 45 -5.23 10.27 17.29
N ILE A 46 -5.26 8.94 17.41
CA ILE A 46 -6.31 8.20 18.11
C ILE A 46 -5.84 7.96 19.55
N ALA A 47 -6.67 8.36 20.53
CA ALA A 47 -6.39 8.12 21.93
C ALA A 47 -6.42 6.61 22.25
N GLU A 48 -5.57 6.18 23.17
CA GLU A 48 -5.60 4.82 23.71
C GLU A 48 -6.93 4.58 24.46
N THR A 49 -7.40 3.36 24.39
CA THR A 49 -8.63 2.89 25.05
C THR A 49 -8.39 1.47 25.58
N ASP A 50 -9.34 0.91 26.30
CA ASP A 50 -9.28 -0.49 26.74
C ASP A 50 -9.15 -1.50 25.56
N ARG A 51 -9.48 -1.06 24.33
CA ARG A 51 -9.40 -1.88 23.10
C ARG A 51 -8.22 -1.52 22.21
N LEU A 52 -7.57 -0.38 22.40
CA LEU A 52 -6.47 0.10 21.57
C LEU A 52 -5.23 0.33 22.41
N HIS A 53 -4.22 -0.49 22.19
CA HIS A 53 -2.91 -0.40 22.81
C HIS A 53 -1.88 0.06 21.78
N THR A 54 -1.05 1.03 22.15
CA THR A 54 -0.02 1.58 21.25
C THR A 54 1.36 1.23 21.75
N ILE A 55 2.21 0.75 20.84
CA ILE A 55 3.61 0.47 21.12
C ILE A 55 4.52 0.99 20.01
N GLN A 56 5.64 1.60 20.39
CA GLN A 56 6.64 2.04 19.44
C GLN A 56 7.69 0.95 19.22
N VAL A 57 7.87 0.52 17.96
CA VAL A 57 8.84 -0.52 17.59
C VAL A 57 9.58 -0.17 16.31
N ASP A 58 10.90 -0.26 16.34
CA ASP A 58 11.73 -0.21 15.12
C ASP A 58 11.69 -1.58 14.42
N LEU A 59 10.85 -1.71 13.39
CA LEU A 59 10.64 -2.94 12.65
C LEU A 59 11.87 -3.40 11.83
N ARG A 60 12.85 -2.53 11.60
CA ARG A 60 14.13 -2.90 10.93
C ARG A 60 14.98 -3.86 11.77
N ARG A 61 14.68 -3.98 13.05
CA ARG A 61 15.42 -4.81 14.00
C ARG A 61 14.65 -6.08 14.33
N SER A 62 15.06 -7.21 13.75
CA SER A 62 14.41 -8.51 13.95
C SER A 62 14.22 -8.88 15.43
N ARG A 63 15.17 -8.53 16.31
CA ARG A 63 15.02 -8.74 17.77
C ARG A 63 13.85 -7.96 18.36
N ARG A 64 13.59 -6.74 17.87
CA ARG A 64 12.46 -5.93 18.32
C ARG A 64 11.13 -6.51 17.82
N VAL A 65 11.11 -7.01 16.56
CA VAL A 65 9.94 -7.71 16.01
C VAL A 65 9.66 -8.98 16.81
N HIS A 66 10.70 -9.74 17.17
CA HIS A 66 10.56 -10.91 18.04
C HIS A 66 9.97 -10.54 19.42
N SER A 67 10.54 -9.52 20.08
CA SER A 67 10.02 -9.05 21.38
C SER A 67 8.58 -8.56 21.30
N LEU A 68 8.19 -7.92 20.20
CA LEU A 68 6.81 -7.50 19.94
C LEU A 68 5.86 -8.70 19.85
N LEU A 69 6.19 -9.68 19.02
CA LEU A 69 5.28 -10.81 18.75
C LEU A 69 5.19 -11.78 19.94
N PHE A 70 6.33 -12.11 20.57
CA PHE A 70 6.35 -13.07 21.71
C PHE A 70 6.23 -12.42 23.09
N GLY A 71 6.04 -11.11 23.17
CA GLY A 71 5.65 -10.35 24.37
C GLY A 71 4.22 -9.79 24.19
N PRO A 72 4.05 -8.48 23.96
CA PRO A 72 2.73 -7.82 23.96
C PRO A 72 1.70 -8.47 23.03
N ALA A 73 2.08 -8.92 21.84
CA ALA A 73 1.16 -9.57 20.93
C ALA A 73 0.68 -10.94 21.45
N ARG A 74 1.56 -11.68 22.13
CA ARG A 74 1.21 -12.94 22.78
C ARG A 74 0.32 -12.71 23.99
N ASP A 75 0.62 -11.70 24.82
CA ASP A 75 -0.14 -11.36 26.02
C ASP A 75 -1.57 -10.92 25.67
N LEU A 76 -1.76 -10.25 24.54
CA LEU A 76 -3.05 -9.87 23.98
C LEU A 76 -3.69 -10.98 23.12
N GLU A 77 -3.11 -12.19 23.07
CA GLU A 77 -3.59 -13.28 22.23
C GLU A 77 -3.88 -12.88 20.77
N VAL A 78 -3.00 -12.05 20.19
CA VAL A 78 -3.14 -11.60 18.80
C VAL A 78 -3.26 -12.80 17.87
N ASN A 79 -4.32 -12.82 17.05
CA ASN A 79 -4.57 -13.91 16.12
C ASN A 79 -4.50 -13.48 14.63
N ALA A 80 -4.40 -12.17 14.37
CA ALA A 80 -4.13 -11.66 13.04
C ALA A 80 -3.15 -10.47 13.06
N VAL A 81 -2.34 -10.37 12.02
CA VAL A 81 -1.42 -9.25 11.78
C VAL A 81 -1.80 -8.56 10.48
N ILE A 82 -1.93 -7.23 10.50
CA ILE A 82 -2.05 -6.42 9.30
C ILE A 82 -0.79 -5.58 9.15
N HIS A 83 -0.03 -5.84 8.11
CA HIS A 83 1.22 -5.14 7.83
C HIS A 83 0.97 -4.02 6.81
N THR A 84 0.91 -2.77 7.30
CA THR A 84 0.78 -1.58 6.45
C THR A 84 2.06 -0.74 6.41
N ALA A 85 3.05 -1.08 7.22
CA ALA A 85 4.32 -0.37 7.29
C ALA A 85 5.07 -0.44 5.95
N MET A 86 5.33 0.73 5.35
CA MET A 86 6.01 0.88 4.07
C MET A 86 6.65 2.27 4.03
N GLU A 87 7.85 2.39 3.44
CA GLU A 87 8.43 3.72 3.23
C GLU A 87 7.57 4.51 2.25
N GLN A 88 7.27 5.75 2.62
CA GLN A 88 6.35 6.62 1.90
C GLN A 88 7.07 7.63 1.00
N SER A 89 8.38 7.81 1.16
CA SER A 89 9.16 8.72 0.34
C SER A 89 10.01 7.96 -0.67
N ALA A 90 9.75 8.19 -1.95
CA ALA A 90 10.57 7.70 -3.04
C ALA A 90 11.98 8.34 -3.08
N ALA A 91 12.20 9.42 -2.30
CA ALA A 91 13.50 10.05 -2.14
C ALA A 91 14.45 9.26 -1.25
N ARG A 92 13.90 8.39 -0.40
CA ARG A 92 14.70 7.59 0.52
C ARG A 92 15.15 6.30 -0.12
N GLU A 93 16.43 6.03 -0.04
CA GLU A 93 17.09 4.85 -0.57
C GLU A 93 18.13 4.33 0.44
N GLY A 94 18.67 3.15 0.18
CA GLY A 94 19.74 2.53 0.97
C GLY A 94 19.27 1.36 1.83
N SER A 95 20.23 0.74 2.51
CA SER A 95 20.01 -0.50 3.28
C SER A 95 18.97 -0.37 4.40
N SER A 96 18.89 0.80 5.04
CA SER A 96 17.89 1.04 6.09
C SER A 96 16.45 1.07 5.56
N VAL A 97 16.25 1.54 4.32
CA VAL A 97 14.93 1.54 3.65
C VAL A 97 14.57 0.13 3.23
N HIS A 98 15.52 -0.60 2.65
CA HIS A 98 15.34 -2.01 2.31
C HIS A 98 15.02 -2.85 3.55
N ALA A 99 15.74 -2.65 4.64
CA ALA A 99 15.44 -3.35 5.91
C ALA A 99 14.03 -3.04 6.43
N PHE A 100 13.51 -1.83 6.21
CA PHE A 100 12.17 -1.46 6.62
C PHE A 100 11.09 -2.05 5.71
N ASN A 101 11.32 -2.07 4.38
CA ASN A 101 10.32 -2.54 3.41
C ASN A 101 10.30 -4.06 3.26
N VAL A 102 11.46 -4.72 3.31
CA VAL A 102 11.61 -6.14 2.97
C VAL A 102 11.92 -6.99 4.20
N GLU A 103 13.02 -6.66 4.94
CA GLU A 103 13.45 -7.50 6.06
C GLU A 103 12.46 -7.47 7.23
N ALA A 104 11.79 -6.33 7.45
CA ALA A 104 10.75 -6.24 8.48
C ALA A 104 9.57 -7.17 8.15
N LEU A 105 9.09 -7.18 6.90
CA LEU A 105 8.03 -8.09 6.47
C LEU A 105 8.47 -9.56 6.60
N ARG A 106 9.70 -9.89 6.15
CA ARG A 106 10.26 -11.23 6.27
C ARG A 106 10.28 -11.69 7.73
N SER A 107 10.77 -10.84 8.63
CA SER A 107 10.79 -11.14 10.07
C SER A 107 9.40 -11.34 10.66
N ILE A 108 8.43 -10.49 10.27
CA ILE A 108 7.03 -10.61 10.72
C ILE A 108 6.43 -11.94 10.25
N MET A 109 6.63 -12.32 8.98
CA MET A 109 6.12 -13.60 8.45
C MET A 109 6.71 -14.81 9.18
N GLU A 110 8.05 -14.89 9.26
CA GLU A 110 8.76 -16.01 9.89
C GLU A 110 8.38 -16.21 11.36
N LEU A 111 8.19 -15.10 12.08
CA LEU A 111 7.81 -15.16 13.49
C LEU A 111 6.31 -15.44 13.65
N SER A 112 5.46 -14.94 12.75
CA SER A 112 4.02 -15.24 12.74
C SER A 112 3.73 -16.72 12.46
N GLU A 113 4.51 -17.37 11.60
CA GLU A 113 4.39 -18.81 11.33
C GLU A 113 4.66 -19.68 12.57
N ARG A 114 5.52 -19.21 13.48
CA ARG A 114 5.88 -19.89 14.74
C ARG A 114 5.07 -19.43 15.94
N HIS A 115 4.22 -18.42 15.74
CA HIS A 115 3.45 -17.82 16.84
C HIS A 115 2.28 -18.72 17.24
N PRO A 116 2.02 -18.93 18.56
CA PRO A 116 1.00 -19.86 19.03
C PRO A 116 -0.42 -19.49 18.64
N THR A 117 -0.73 -18.20 18.46
CA THR A 117 -2.10 -17.71 18.23
C THR A 117 -2.30 -17.07 16.87
N VAL A 118 -1.26 -16.50 16.22
CA VAL A 118 -1.39 -15.85 14.92
C VAL A 118 -1.72 -16.89 13.84
N ARG A 119 -2.78 -16.64 13.09
CA ARG A 119 -3.27 -17.52 12.02
C ARG A 119 -3.41 -16.79 10.69
N ARG A 120 -3.40 -15.45 10.72
CA ARG A 120 -3.64 -14.64 9.52
C ARG A 120 -2.66 -13.48 9.45
N LEU A 121 -2.12 -13.25 8.25
CA LEU A 121 -1.28 -12.09 7.92
C LEU A 121 -1.83 -11.42 6.66
N VAL A 122 -2.27 -10.17 6.79
CA VAL A 122 -2.71 -9.34 5.69
C VAL A 122 -1.62 -8.32 5.39
N ILE A 123 -1.18 -8.26 4.14
CA ILE A 123 -0.06 -7.42 3.70
C ILE A 123 -0.57 -6.38 2.71
N ARG A 124 -0.33 -5.11 3.01
CA ARG A 124 -0.47 -4.03 2.04
C ARG A 124 0.67 -4.11 1.03
N SER A 125 0.35 -4.39 -0.21
CA SER A 125 1.22 -4.28 -1.38
C SER A 125 0.70 -3.16 -2.30
N ALA A 126 1.29 -2.98 -3.46
CA ALA A 126 0.95 -1.89 -4.36
C ALA A 126 1.00 -2.32 -5.83
N ALA A 127 0.19 -1.69 -6.68
CA ALA A 127 0.15 -1.96 -8.12
C ALA A 127 1.47 -1.65 -8.86
N GLU A 128 2.40 -0.94 -8.19
CA GLU A 128 3.76 -0.68 -8.71
C GLU A 128 4.57 -1.95 -8.94
N VAL A 129 4.20 -3.07 -8.36
CA VAL A 129 4.85 -4.37 -8.59
C VAL A 129 4.64 -4.89 -10.01
N TYR A 130 3.58 -4.47 -10.68
CA TYR A 130 3.28 -4.94 -12.03
C TYR A 130 4.18 -4.34 -13.11
N GLN A 131 4.52 -5.16 -14.08
CA GLN A 131 5.21 -4.72 -15.28
C GLN A 131 4.27 -3.96 -16.20
N ILE A 132 4.68 -2.79 -16.68
CA ILE A 132 3.91 -1.97 -17.61
C ILE A 132 4.68 -1.85 -18.91
N GLN A 133 4.09 -2.29 -20.01
CA GLN A 133 4.67 -2.23 -21.36
C GLN A 133 3.56 -2.03 -22.39
N ARG A 134 3.95 -1.64 -23.62
CA ARG A 134 3.03 -1.33 -24.71
C ARG A 134 2.17 -2.53 -25.13
N ASP A 135 2.76 -3.70 -25.09
CA ASP A 135 2.22 -4.98 -25.57
C ASP A 135 1.53 -5.81 -24.49
N LEU A 136 1.49 -5.30 -23.25
CA LEU A 136 0.79 -5.95 -22.16
C LEU A 136 -0.66 -5.45 -22.03
N PRO A 137 -1.56 -6.27 -21.47
CA PRO A 137 -2.95 -5.88 -21.24
C PRO A 137 -3.09 -4.64 -20.37
N VAL A 138 -4.05 -3.77 -20.72
CA VAL A 138 -4.43 -2.60 -19.92
C VAL A 138 -5.15 -2.99 -18.63
N LEU A 139 -6.04 -4.00 -18.71
CA LEU A 139 -6.70 -4.58 -17.54
C LEU A 139 -5.77 -5.61 -16.90
N VAL A 140 -5.36 -5.32 -15.68
CA VAL A 140 -4.30 -6.03 -14.96
C VAL A 140 -4.91 -6.93 -13.89
N GLY A 141 -4.91 -8.24 -14.14
CA GLY A 141 -5.26 -9.27 -13.14
C GLY A 141 -4.05 -9.66 -12.28
N GLU A 142 -4.27 -10.49 -11.26
CA GLU A 142 -3.22 -10.92 -10.32
C GLU A 142 -2.11 -11.77 -10.95
N GLN A 143 -2.38 -12.38 -12.11
CA GLN A 143 -1.41 -13.16 -12.90
C GLN A 143 -0.58 -12.32 -13.88
N HIS A 144 -0.83 -10.99 -13.91
CA HIS A 144 -0.07 -10.09 -14.75
C HIS A 144 1.43 -10.13 -14.40
N PRO A 145 2.35 -10.02 -15.38
CA PRO A 145 3.79 -10.07 -15.12
C PRO A 145 4.25 -9.05 -14.08
N ILE A 146 5.15 -9.47 -13.21
CA ILE A 146 5.79 -8.64 -12.20
C ILE A 146 7.01 -7.92 -12.79
N ASN A 147 7.29 -6.72 -12.32
CA ASN A 147 8.40 -5.89 -12.78
C ASN A 147 9.74 -6.39 -12.20
N MET A 148 10.34 -7.36 -12.87
CA MET A 148 11.65 -7.94 -12.47
C MET A 148 12.86 -7.15 -12.99
N ASN A 149 12.68 -5.91 -13.43
CA ASN A 149 13.78 -5.10 -13.98
C ASN A 149 14.79 -4.71 -12.88
N PRO A 150 16.05 -5.20 -12.92
CA PRO A 150 17.07 -4.87 -11.94
C PRO A 150 17.49 -3.39 -11.97
N GLY A 151 17.29 -2.71 -13.11
CA GLY A 151 17.52 -1.27 -13.26
C GLY A 151 16.36 -0.39 -12.75
N ALA A 152 15.29 -0.98 -12.22
CA ALA A 152 14.22 -0.21 -11.59
C ALA A 152 14.73 0.49 -10.32
N PRO A 153 14.19 1.68 -9.96
CA PRO A 153 14.52 2.34 -8.70
C PRO A 153 14.27 1.43 -7.48
N GLN A 154 15.04 1.61 -6.41
CA GLN A 154 14.89 0.82 -5.18
C GLN A 154 13.45 0.81 -4.67
N TRP A 155 12.75 1.92 -4.75
CA TRP A 155 11.33 2.05 -4.45
C TRP A 155 10.45 0.93 -5.05
N VAL A 156 10.68 0.62 -6.34
CA VAL A 156 9.93 -0.44 -7.04
C VAL A 156 10.50 -1.81 -6.68
N ARG A 157 11.83 -1.97 -6.66
CA ARG A 157 12.47 -3.25 -6.35
C ARG A 157 12.10 -3.78 -4.98
N ASP A 158 12.12 -2.92 -3.94
CA ASP A 158 11.75 -3.31 -2.58
C ASP A 158 10.28 -3.78 -2.51
N ARG A 159 9.36 -3.10 -3.21
CA ARG A 159 7.95 -3.51 -3.28
C ARG A 159 7.78 -4.87 -3.96
N VAL A 160 8.48 -5.08 -5.06
CA VAL A 160 8.47 -6.35 -5.79
C VAL A 160 9.04 -7.45 -4.92
N GLU A 161 10.18 -7.24 -4.27
CA GLU A 161 10.81 -8.24 -3.41
C GLU A 161 9.93 -8.59 -2.20
N ALA A 162 9.33 -7.60 -1.54
CA ALA A 162 8.41 -7.82 -0.43
C ALA A 162 7.17 -8.62 -0.85
N ASP A 163 6.56 -8.26 -1.99
CA ASP A 163 5.40 -8.95 -2.56
C ASP A 163 5.73 -10.41 -2.91
N LEU A 164 6.82 -10.64 -3.65
CA LEU A 164 7.24 -11.99 -4.03
C LEU A 164 7.66 -12.85 -2.83
N THR A 165 8.29 -12.24 -1.82
CA THR A 165 8.64 -12.92 -0.56
C THR A 165 7.38 -13.43 0.14
N ALA A 166 6.32 -12.61 0.18
CA ALA A 166 5.04 -13.02 0.74
C ALA A 166 4.36 -14.12 -0.09
N CYS A 167 4.34 -13.96 -1.41
CA CYS A 167 3.75 -14.95 -2.32
C CYS A 167 4.43 -16.32 -2.22
N ALA A 168 5.76 -16.34 -2.11
CA ALA A 168 6.54 -17.57 -2.03
C ALA A 168 6.28 -18.39 -0.74
N ARG A 169 5.71 -17.78 0.30
CA ARG A 169 5.41 -18.46 1.57
C ARG A 169 3.95 -18.91 1.70
N MET A 170 3.09 -18.53 0.76
CA MET A 170 1.68 -18.95 0.78
C MET A 170 1.56 -20.47 0.68
N GLY A 171 0.79 -21.06 1.59
CA GLY A 171 0.55 -22.52 1.63
C GLY A 171 1.70 -23.36 2.19
N LEU A 172 2.84 -22.77 2.60
CA LEU A 172 3.95 -23.50 3.19
C LEU A 172 3.81 -23.71 4.70
N SER A 173 2.87 -23.03 5.34
CA SER A 173 2.59 -23.12 6.77
C SER A 173 1.08 -22.95 7.02
N PRO A 174 0.59 -23.18 8.26
CA PRO A 174 -0.81 -22.88 8.62
C PRO A 174 -1.17 -21.40 8.61
N LEU A 175 -0.20 -20.51 8.51
CA LEU A 175 -0.43 -19.05 8.43
C LEU A 175 -1.07 -18.70 7.09
N GLN A 176 -2.28 -18.13 7.16
CA GLN A 176 -2.98 -17.64 5.98
C GLN A 176 -2.42 -16.27 5.59
N ILE A 177 -1.80 -16.18 4.43
CA ILE A 177 -1.19 -14.95 3.91
C ILE A 177 -2.11 -14.35 2.83
N VAL A 178 -2.44 -13.06 2.99
CA VAL A 178 -3.21 -12.27 2.02
C VAL A 178 -2.39 -11.07 1.60
N VAL A 179 -2.18 -10.92 0.30
CA VAL A 179 -1.46 -9.78 -0.29
C VAL A 179 -2.44 -8.91 -1.06
N LEU A 180 -2.58 -7.65 -0.69
CA LEU A 180 -3.45 -6.69 -1.34
C LEU A 180 -2.62 -5.74 -2.21
N ARG A 181 -2.64 -5.94 -3.53
CA ARG A 181 -2.01 -5.06 -4.51
C ARG A 181 -2.94 -3.88 -4.80
N MET A 182 -2.72 -2.80 -4.08
CA MET A 182 -3.59 -1.63 -4.10
C MET A 182 -3.26 -0.70 -5.27
N ALA A 183 -4.28 -0.12 -5.88
CA ALA A 183 -4.13 1.03 -6.77
C ALA A 183 -3.53 2.23 -6.03
N GLU A 184 -3.15 3.25 -6.76
CA GLU A 184 -2.55 4.48 -6.22
C GLU A 184 -3.52 5.17 -5.25
N ILE A 185 -3.16 5.26 -3.97
CA ILE A 185 -4.02 5.88 -2.95
C ILE A 185 -3.86 7.40 -3.03
N LEU A 186 -4.87 8.09 -3.51
CA LEU A 186 -4.84 9.54 -3.76
C LEU A 186 -5.04 10.34 -2.45
N SER A 187 -4.03 10.30 -1.58
CA SER A 187 -4.05 10.98 -0.28
C SER A 187 -2.63 11.32 0.18
N PRO A 188 -2.45 12.40 0.97
CA PRO A 188 -1.15 12.75 1.54
C PRO A 188 -0.67 11.65 2.50
N GLY A 189 0.65 11.51 2.63
CA GLY A 189 1.27 10.58 3.58
C GLY A 189 1.08 9.09 3.26
N THR A 190 0.68 8.75 2.02
CA THR A 190 0.51 7.36 1.56
C THR A 190 1.66 6.86 0.70
N GLY A 191 2.54 7.76 0.28
CA GLY A 191 3.60 7.48 -0.70
C GLY A 191 3.11 7.49 -2.14
N SER A 192 1.95 8.08 -2.40
CA SER A 192 1.36 8.16 -3.73
C SER A 192 2.11 9.15 -4.62
N GLN A 193 2.70 8.63 -5.68
CA GLN A 193 3.35 9.45 -6.71
C GLN A 193 2.33 10.28 -7.52
N MET A 194 1.10 9.77 -7.67
CA MET A 194 0.03 10.52 -8.33
C MET A 194 -0.43 11.71 -7.46
N PHE A 195 -0.55 11.53 -6.14
CA PHE A 195 -0.86 12.62 -5.23
C PHE A 195 0.23 13.71 -5.27
N ASP A 196 1.51 13.31 -5.21
CA ASP A 196 2.65 14.24 -5.32
C ASP A 196 2.67 14.98 -6.67
N TYR A 197 2.30 14.29 -7.75
CA TYR A 197 2.16 14.89 -9.08
C TYR A 197 1.07 15.95 -9.11
N LEU A 198 -0.13 15.62 -8.63
CA LEU A 198 -1.30 16.50 -8.60
C LEU A 198 -1.22 17.62 -7.53
N SER A 199 -0.33 17.49 -6.56
CA SER A 199 -0.08 18.55 -5.54
C SER A 199 0.50 19.81 -6.15
N SER A 200 0.96 19.75 -7.37
CA SER A 200 1.56 20.87 -8.09
C SER A 200 0.54 21.66 -8.91
N PRO A 201 0.56 23.02 -8.92
CA PRO A 201 -0.38 23.83 -9.71
C PRO A 201 -0.32 23.54 -11.21
N VAL A 202 0.89 23.20 -11.72
CA VAL A 202 1.12 22.87 -13.12
C VAL A 202 1.65 21.45 -13.20
N CYS A 203 1.00 20.62 -14.00
CA CYS A 203 1.34 19.22 -14.24
C CYS A 203 1.88 19.03 -15.66
N PHE A 204 3.17 18.72 -15.81
CA PHE A 204 3.75 18.38 -17.10
C PHE A 204 3.43 16.92 -17.43
N ARG A 205 2.86 16.67 -18.61
CA ARG A 205 2.51 15.33 -19.10
C ARG A 205 3.15 15.05 -20.45
N PRO A 206 3.41 13.80 -20.82
CA PRO A 206 3.97 13.50 -22.13
C PRO A 206 2.98 13.84 -23.25
N ALA A 207 3.45 14.58 -24.25
CA ALA A 207 2.66 14.92 -25.42
C ALA A 207 2.27 13.64 -26.19
N GLY A 208 1.01 13.58 -26.64
CA GLY A 208 0.48 12.43 -27.37
C GLY A 208 0.05 11.23 -26.52
N PHE A 209 0.13 11.32 -25.18
CA PHE A 209 -0.29 10.25 -24.27
C PHE A 209 -1.33 10.75 -23.26
N ASP A 210 -2.32 9.89 -23.02
CA ASP A 210 -3.37 10.13 -22.00
C ASP A 210 -3.80 8.78 -21.38
N PRO A 211 -2.94 8.16 -20.57
CA PRO A 211 -3.21 6.83 -20.05
C PRO A 211 -4.37 6.84 -19.05
N MET A 212 -5.15 5.74 -19.05
CA MET A 212 -6.12 5.48 -18.00
C MET A 212 -5.41 5.17 -16.69
N THR A 213 -5.86 5.79 -15.62
CA THR A 213 -5.32 5.62 -14.27
C THR A 213 -6.45 5.24 -13.33
N ASN A 214 -6.28 4.16 -12.60
CA ASN A 214 -7.17 3.79 -11.51
C ASN A 214 -6.62 4.35 -10.21
N VAL A 215 -7.46 5.06 -9.46
CA VAL A 215 -7.09 5.71 -8.19
C VAL A 215 -8.00 5.23 -7.06
N LEU A 216 -7.40 5.06 -5.89
CA LEU A 216 -8.01 4.50 -4.70
C LEU A 216 -8.10 5.58 -3.62
N THR A 217 -9.18 5.56 -2.84
CA THR A 217 -9.30 6.42 -1.65
C THR A 217 -8.66 5.76 -0.42
N LEU A 218 -8.38 6.59 0.58
CA LEU A 218 -7.91 6.11 1.86
C LEU A 218 -8.96 5.23 2.56
N GLU A 219 -10.25 5.57 2.39
CA GLU A 219 -11.38 4.79 2.94
C GLU A 219 -11.46 3.40 2.32
N ASP A 220 -11.44 3.30 1.00
CA ASP A 220 -11.53 2.02 0.32
C ASP A 220 -10.29 1.16 0.57
N SER A 221 -9.09 1.77 0.71
CA SER A 221 -7.88 1.05 1.08
C SER A 221 -7.99 0.38 2.47
N ALA A 222 -8.52 1.11 3.45
CA ALA A 222 -8.75 0.58 4.80
C ALA A 222 -9.90 -0.45 4.82
N ALA A 223 -10.94 -0.24 3.99
CA ALA A 223 -12.03 -1.20 3.82
C ALA A 223 -11.54 -2.53 3.25
N ALA A 224 -10.67 -2.51 2.25
CA ALA A 224 -10.07 -3.72 1.67
C ALA A 224 -9.26 -4.50 2.70
N LEU A 225 -8.43 -3.82 3.52
CA LEU A 225 -7.67 -4.45 4.61
C LEU A 225 -8.59 -5.09 5.65
N GLN A 226 -9.66 -4.40 6.06
CA GLN A 226 -10.65 -4.93 7.00
C GLN A 226 -11.40 -6.13 6.40
N LYS A 227 -11.80 -6.09 5.14
CA LYS A 227 -12.45 -7.21 4.45
C LYS A 227 -11.53 -8.43 4.41
N ALA A 228 -10.27 -8.24 4.02
CA ALA A 228 -9.26 -9.30 3.98
C ALA A 228 -9.00 -9.92 5.36
N LEU A 229 -9.18 -9.18 6.45
CA LEU A 229 -9.01 -9.67 7.82
C LEU A 229 -10.01 -10.78 8.17
N HIS A 230 -11.23 -10.69 7.67
CA HIS A 230 -12.35 -11.54 8.10
C HIS A 230 -12.72 -12.66 7.13
N GLN A 231 -11.97 -12.84 6.05
CA GLN A 231 -12.18 -13.95 5.11
C GLN A 231 -11.24 -15.11 5.41
N ASP A 232 -11.65 -16.32 5.10
CA ASP A 232 -10.84 -17.53 5.34
C ASP A 232 -9.84 -17.81 4.19
N ASP A 233 -10.00 -17.14 3.05
CA ASP A 233 -9.15 -17.35 1.88
C ASP A 233 -7.80 -16.66 2.01
N GLN A 234 -6.77 -17.29 1.43
CA GLN A 234 -5.45 -16.71 1.25
C GLN A 234 -5.17 -16.44 -0.23
N GLY A 235 -4.20 -15.59 -0.51
CA GLY A 235 -3.78 -15.32 -1.89
C GLY A 235 -3.49 -13.85 -2.15
N VAL A 236 -3.30 -13.56 -3.43
CA VAL A 236 -3.08 -12.20 -3.94
C VAL A 236 -4.41 -11.65 -4.47
N PHE A 237 -4.69 -10.40 -4.16
CA PHE A 237 -5.89 -9.70 -4.60
C PHE A 237 -5.56 -8.28 -5.06
N ASN A 238 -6.07 -7.92 -6.22
CA ASN A 238 -6.05 -6.54 -6.67
C ASN A 238 -7.12 -5.71 -5.95
N VAL A 239 -6.75 -4.51 -5.55
CA VAL A 239 -7.63 -3.57 -4.88
C VAL A 239 -7.73 -2.30 -5.72
N PRO A 240 -8.64 -2.26 -6.71
CA PRO A 240 -8.92 -1.05 -7.47
C PRO A 240 -9.66 -0.02 -6.62
N GLY A 241 -9.60 1.25 -7.04
CA GLY A 241 -10.54 2.27 -6.57
C GLY A 241 -11.75 2.41 -7.49
N SER A 242 -12.74 3.16 -7.06
CA SER A 242 -13.97 3.44 -7.83
C SER A 242 -13.72 4.32 -9.07
N ASP A 243 -12.68 5.15 -9.03
CA ASP A 243 -12.38 6.10 -10.10
C ASP A 243 -11.33 5.54 -11.07
N THR A 244 -11.69 5.44 -12.34
CA THR A 244 -10.79 5.12 -13.43
C THR A 244 -10.93 6.20 -14.51
N LEU A 245 -9.92 7.06 -14.63
CA LEU A 245 -9.95 8.26 -15.44
C LEU A 245 -8.69 8.41 -16.31
N PRO A 246 -8.79 9.05 -17.48
CA PRO A 246 -7.60 9.51 -18.20
C PRO A 246 -6.78 10.49 -17.36
N LEU A 247 -5.47 10.48 -17.52
CA LEU A 247 -4.56 11.37 -16.79
C LEU A 247 -4.96 12.85 -16.92
N THR A 248 -5.39 13.28 -18.10
CA THR A 248 -5.86 14.67 -18.33
C THR A 248 -7.12 14.99 -17.53
N ALA A 249 -8.02 14.02 -17.36
CA ALA A 249 -9.21 14.21 -16.52
C ALA A 249 -8.84 14.29 -15.04
N CYS A 250 -7.91 13.47 -14.56
CA CYS A 250 -7.39 13.57 -13.19
C CYS A 250 -6.79 14.95 -12.91
N ILE A 251 -5.96 15.46 -13.83
CA ILE A 251 -5.34 16.79 -13.69
C ILE A 251 -6.42 17.89 -13.61
N ARG A 252 -7.41 17.85 -14.53
CA ARG A 252 -8.49 18.84 -14.56
C ARG A 252 -9.37 18.77 -13.32
N LYS A 253 -9.82 17.59 -12.92
CA LYS A 253 -10.66 17.40 -11.73
C LYS A 253 -9.94 17.78 -10.44
N TRP A 254 -8.59 17.69 -10.41
CA TRP A 254 -7.77 18.17 -9.29
C TRP A 254 -7.54 19.69 -9.33
N GLY A 255 -8.15 20.41 -10.30
CA GLY A 255 -8.00 21.86 -10.46
C GLY A 255 -6.61 22.29 -10.91
N ARG A 256 -5.90 21.45 -11.69
CA ARG A 256 -4.52 21.70 -12.12
C ARG A 256 -4.44 22.01 -13.62
N ILE A 257 -3.37 22.72 -14.00
CA ILE A 257 -3.07 23.04 -15.38
C ILE A 257 -2.16 21.92 -15.95
N GLY A 258 -2.67 21.17 -16.94
CA GLY A 258 -1.92 20.15 -17.62
C GLY A 258 -1.20 20.68 -18.85
N ILE A 259 0.14 20.67 -18.87
CA ILE A 259 0.94 21.13 -20.01
C ILE A 259 1.55 19.91 -20.71
N PRO A 260 1.17 19.62 -21.97
CA PRO A 260 1.82 18.58 -22.75
C PRO A 260 3.23 19.03 -23.18
N VAL A 261 4.22 18.19 -22.93
CA VAL A 261 5.62 18.46 -23.30
C VAL A 261 6.27 17.20 -23.85
N PRO A 262 7.32 17.30 -24.68
CA PRO A 262 8.09 16.14 -25.12
C PRO A 262 8.60 15.32 -23.92
N GLY A 263 8.48 14.00 -24.01
CA GLY A 263 8.77 13.08 -22.89
C GLY A 263 10.17 13.22 -22.30
N ASP A 264 11.16 13.56 -23.11
CA ASP A 264 12.57 13.64 -22.69
C ASP A 264 12.87 14.83 -21.79
N ILE A 265 12.10 15.92 -21.90
CA ILE A 265 12.30 17.12 -21.07
C ILE A 265 11.52 17.07 -19.74
N ILE A 266 10.57 16.15 -19.58
CA ILE A 266 9.77 16.04 -18.34
C ILE A 266 10.66 15.70 -17.13
N SER A 267 11.59 14.74 -17.29
CA SER A 267 12.48 14.34 -16.19
C SER A 267 13.37 15.48 -15.67
N PRO A 268 14.04 16.28 -16.52
CA PRO A 268 14.80 17.45 -16.06
C PRO A 268 13.89 18.51 -15.43
N LEU A 269 12.69 18.78 -15.97
CA LEU A 269 11.74 19.72 -15.39
C LEU A 269 11.35 19.34 -13.96
N TYR A 270 10.99 18.07 -13.72
CA TYR A 270 10.64 17.60 -12.39
C TYR A 270 11.83 17.50 -11.44
N ARG A 271 13.04 17.25 -11.93
CA ARG A 271 14.25 17.32 -11.11
C ARG A 271 14.54 18.75 -10.61
N LEU A 272 14.40 19.74 -11.49
CA LEU A 272 14.55 21.16 -11.11
C LEU A 272 13.46 21.56 -10.12
N ARG A 273 12.19 21.22 -10.42
CA ARG A 273 11.05 21.52 -9.56
C ARG A 273 11.22 20.96 -8.15
N ARG A 274 11.65 19.69 -8.02
CA ARG A 274 11.89 19.07 -6.71
C ARG A 274 12.88 19.86 -5.84
N ARG A 275 13.91 20.45 -6.44
CA ARG A 275 14.87 21.28 -5.72
C ARG A 275 14.24 22.55 -5.15
N VAL A 276 13.19 23.05 -5.81
CA VAL A 276 12.53 24.32 -5.43
C VAL A 276 11.35 24.07 -4.50
N THR A 277 10.53 23.04 -4.76
CA THR A 277 9.26 22.83 -4.04
C THR A 277 9.30 21.72 -2.99
N GLY A 278 10.34 20.88 -2.99
CA GLY A 278 10.44 19.73 -2.07
C GLY A 278 9.51 18.56 -2.38
N HIS A 279 8.69 18.63 -3.45
CA HIS A 279 7.79 17.51 -3.83
C HIS A 279 8.56 16.27 -4.28
N ASP A 280 8.06 15.09 -3.88
CA ASP A 280 8.75 13.81 -4.09
C ASP A 280 8.35 13.09 -5.40
N PHE A 281 7.57 13.72 -6.25
CA PHE A 281 7.21 13.13 -7.56
C PHE A 281 8.43 12.92 -8.44
N ARG A 282 8.57 11.69 -8.97
CA ARG A 282 9.69 11.28 -9.82
C ARG A 282 9.19 10.71 -11.14
N TYR A 283 9.18 11.53 -12.18
CA TYR A 283 8.72 11.10 -13.51
C TYR A 283 9.46 9.87 -14.04
N GLY A 284 10.77 9.76 -13.82
CA GLY A 284 11.57 8.61 -14.28
C GLY A 284 11.03 7.26 -13.77
N MET A 285 10.54 7.20 -12.54
CA MET A 285 9.90 6.00 -11.96
C MET A 285 8.54 5.72 -12.59
N ASN A 286 7.80 6.78 -12.91
CA ASN A 286 6.42 6.71 -13.37
C ASN A 286 6.31 6.77 -14.89
N ARG A 287 7.44 6.88 -15.63
CA ARG A 287 7.44 7.09 -17.09
C ARG A 287 6.49 6.13 -17.81
N ARG A 288 6.54 4.84 -17.52
CA ARG A 288 5.69 3.84 -18.19
C ARG A 288 4.21 4.04 -17.90
N ARG A 289 3.84 4.38 -16.66
CA ARG A 289 2.45 4.68 -16.25
C ARG A 289 1.89 5.95 -16.89
N PHE A 290 2.75 6.90 -17.25
CA PHE A 290 2.37 8.12 -17.96
C PHE A 290 2.27 7.94 -19.48
N HIS A 291 2.65 6.76 -19.99
CA HIS A 291 2.54 6.42 -21.43
C HIS A 291 1.51 5.31 -21.67
N TYR A 292 1.37 4.35 -20.75
CA TYR A 292 0.53 3.18 -20.92
C TYR A 292 -0.49 3.08 -19.81
N SER A 293 -1.72 2.78 -20.18
CA SER A 293 -2.83 2.62 -19.26
C SER A 293 -2.65 1.39 -18.37
N VAL A 294 -3.03 1.51 -17.10
CA VAL A 294 -3.06 0.42 -16.12
C VAL A 294 -4.32 0.54 -15.29
N VAL A 295 -5.19 -0.45 -15.40
CA VAL A 295 -6.43 -0.54 -14.65
C VAL A 295 -6.44 -1.89 -13.95
N LEU A 296 -6.58 -1.91 -12.63
CA LEU A 296 -6.63 -3.16 -11.87
C LEU A 296 -7.97 -3.87 -12.07
N ASP A 297 -7.91 -5.17 -12.35
CA ASP A 297 -9.07 -6.04 -12.29
C ASP A 297 -9.34 -6.44 -10.84
N GLY A 298 -10.47 -6.00 -10.28
CA GLY A 298 -10.89 -6.28 -8.91
C GLY A 298 -11.82 -7.48 -8.76
N SER A 299 -12.14 -8.18 -9.83
CA SER A 299 -13.15 -9.25 -9.85
C SER A 299 -12.88 -10.33 -8.79
N ARG A 300 -11.62 -10.68 -8.57
CA ARG A 300 -11.23 -11.65 -7.55
C ARG A 300 -11.44 -11.10 -6.12
N ALA A 301 -11.09 -9.84 -5.86
CA ALA A 301 -11.32 -9.22 -4.57
C ALA A 301 -12.81 -9.08 -4.26
N GLU A 302 -13.64 -8.78 -5.28
CA GLU A 302 -15.09 -8.75 -5.16
C GLU A 302 -15.65 -10.15 -4.82
N GLY A 303 -15.33 -11.16 -5.61
CA GLY A 303 -15.87 -12.50 -5.46
C GLY A 303 -15.44 -13.21 -4.18
N VAL A 304 -14.19 -13.01 -3.72
CA VAL A 304 -13.61 -13.74 -2.59
C VAL A 304 -13.65 -12.94 -1.30
N LEU A 305 -13.22 -11.67 -1.34
CA LEU A 305 -13.14 -10.81 -0.15
C LEU A 305 -14.44 -10.03 0.10
N GLY A 306 -15.36 -10.01 -0.89
CA GLY A 306 -16.51 -9.12 -0.87
C GLY A 306 -16.13 -7.64 -0.90
N TYR A 307 -14.96 -7.34 -1.50
CA TYR A 307 -14.50 -5.96 -1.63
C TYR A 307 -15.04 -5.34 -2.91
N ILE A 308 -15.80 -4.28 -2.77
CA ILE A 308 -16.26 -3.41 -3.86
C ILE A 308 -15.88 -1.98 -3.46
N PRO A 309 -15.13 -1.24 -4.30
CA PRO A 309 -14.83 0.15 -4.01
C PRO A 309 -16.11 0.98 -4.03
N CYS A 310 -16.37 1.76 -2.99
CA CYS A 310 -17.62 2.51 -2.84
C CYS A 310 -17.43 3.96 -2.42
N HIS A 311 -16.19 4.40 -2.24
CA HIS A 311 -15.87 5.77 -1.90
C HIS A 311 -15.12 6.42 -3.08
N PRO A 312 -15.82 7.17 -3.95
CA PRO A 312 -15.16 7.92 -5.02
C PRO A 312 -14.23 8.98 -4.43
N VAL A 313 -13.26 9.40 -5.22
CA VAL A 313 -12.36 10.49 -4.84
C VAL A 313 -13.18 11.79 -4.76
N ASP A 314 -12.99 12.55 -3.69
CA ASP A 314 -13.53 13.89 -3.56
C ASP A 314 -12.69 14.85 -4.42
N TRP A 315 -13.13 15.00 -5.68
CA TRP A 315 -12.43 15.82 -6.65
C TRP A 315 -12.72 17.30 -6.40
N PRO A 316 -11.68 18.17 -6.29
CA PRO A 316 -11.87 19.61 -6.04
C PRO A 316 -12.67 20.36 -7.12
N VAL A 317 -12.74 19.80 -8.32
CA VAL A 317 -13.49 20.35 -9.47
C VAL A 317 -14.34 19.25 -10.10
N GLU A 318 -15.60 19.52 -10.35
CA GLU A 318 -16.55 18.60 -10.98
C GLU A 318 -16.21 18.26 -12.45
#